data_c1e242eda32126d21f5badc3f0b50d86
#
_entry.id   c1e242eda32126d21f5badc3f0b50d86
#
_cell.length_a   1.000
_cell.length_b   1.000
_cell.length_c   1.000
_cell.angle_alpha   90.00
_cell.angle_beta   90.00
_cell.angle_gamma   90.00
#
_symmetry.space_group_name_H-M   'P 1'
#
loop_
_entity.id
_entity.type
_entity.pdbx_description
1 polymer ?
#
loop_
_entity_poly.entity_id
_entity_poly.type
_entity_poly.pdbx_seq_one_letter_code
_entity_poly.pdbx_strand_id
1 'polypeptide(L)'
;MSVSILVVDDEPDVADLFRQRFRREARAGTYVMHFAASGEEALEQLAGEIKPELIVVLSDINMPGMTGLELLPKAKATRPDVPVIMITAYGDADTERKALAGGADALLTKPIDFDALRNRIDSRLASAA
;
A
#
# COMPACT_ATOMS: atom_id res chain seq x y z
N MET A 1 10.27 -0.21 17.25
CA MET A 1 9.43 0.88 16.73
C MET A 1 8.33 0.30 15.85
N SER A 2 7.09 0.71 16.09
CA SER A 2 5.95 0.21 15.31
C SER A 2 5.56 1.22 14.23
N VAL A 3 5.16 0.70 13.07
CA VAL A 3 4.67 1.53 11.96
C VAL A 3 3.41 0.91 11.40
N SER A 4 2.57 1.74 10.79
CA SER A 4 1.35 1.28 10.12
C SER A 4 1.57 1.13 8.62
N ILE A 5 0.95 0.11 8.05
CA ILE A 5 0.93 -0.16 6.62
C ILE A 5 -0.53 -0.29 6.21
N LEU A 6 -0.96 0.49 5.22
CA LEU A 6 -2.32 0.39 4.70
C LEU A 6 -2.31 -0.40 3.39
N VAL A 7 -3.09 -1.46 3.35
CA VAL A 7 -3.26 -2.30 2.16
C VAL A 7 -4.67 -2.06 1.61
N VAL A 8 -4.75 -1.66 0.35
CA VAL A 8 -6.03 -1.39 -0.33
C VAL A 8 -6.23 -2.43 -1.42
N ASP A 9 -7.22 -3.29 -1.24
CA ASP A 9 -7.57 -4.34 -2.19
C ASP A 9 -8.99 -4.81 -1.91
N ASP A 10 -9.79 -4.98 -2.94
CA ASP A 10 -11.18 -5.40 -2.81
C ASP A 10 -11.34 -6.91 -2.59
N GLU A 11 -10.28 -7.69 -2.78
CA GLU A 11 -10.31 -9.14 -2.59
C GLU A 11 -9.92 -9.50 -1.16
N PRO A 12 -10.84 -10.13 -0.37
CA PRO A 12 -10.54 -10.53 1.01
C PRO A 12 -9.36 -11.50 1.12
N ASP A 13 -9.17 -12.35 0.12
CA ASP A 13 -8.07 -13.32 0.10
C ASP A 13 -6.70 -12.63 0.09
N VAL A 14 -6.60 -11.46 -0.54
CA VAL A 14 -5.37 -10.70 -0.57
C VAL A 14 -5.05 -10.15 0.82
N ALA A 15 -6.05 -9.64 1.54
CA ALA A 15 -5.86 -9.18 2.91
C ALA A 15 -5.37 -10.32 3.81
N ASP A 16 -5.96 -11.51 3.67
CA ASP A 16 -5.55 -12.69 4.44
C ASP A 16 -4.12 -13.10 4.11
N LEU A 17 -3.73 -13.00 2.83
CA LEU A 17 -2.37 -13.31 2.40
C LEU A 17 -1.36 -12.35 3.03
N PHE A 18 -1.65 -11.06 3.06
CA PHE A 18 -0.79 -10.07 3.72
C PHE A 18 -0.68 -10.34 5.22
N ARG A 19 -1.79 -10.66 5.89
CA ARG A 19 -1.78 -11.01 7.32
C ARG A 19 -0.87 -12.21 7.58
N GLN A 20 -0.96 -13.22 6.73
CA GLN A 20 -0.16 -14.43 6.87
C GLN A 20 1.32 -14.17 6.63
N ARG A 21 1.64 -13.42 5.57
CA ARG A 21 3.04 -13.17 5.18
C ARG A 21 3.76 -12.23 6.14
N PHE A 22 3.03 -11.31 6.78
CA PHE A 22 3.60 -10.37 7.74
C PHE A 22 3.23 -10.70 9.18
N ARG A 23 2.82 -11.94 9.45
CA ARG A 23 2.39 -12.37 10.78
C ARG A 23 3.48 -12.21 11.83
N ARG A 24 4.74 -12.50 11.48
CA ARG A 24 5.87 -12.37 12.40
C ARG A 24 6.05 -10.92 12.82
N GLU A 25 6.05 -10.01 11.87
CA GLU A 25 6.20 -8.57 12.13
C GLU A 25 5.02 -8.03 12.93
N ALA A 26 3.81 -8.50 12.62
CA ALA A 26 2.61 -8.10 13.37
C ALA A 26 2.66 -8.57 14.82
N ARG A 27 3.10 -9.81 15.06
CA ARG A 27 3.23 -10.36 16.41
C ARG A 27 4.32 -9.65 17.22
N ALA A 28 5.40 -9.27 16.55
CA ALA A 28 6.49 -8.52 17.18
C ALA A 28 6.13 -7.05 17.42
N GLY A 29 4.99 -6.58 16.86
CA GLY A 29 4.58 -5.20 16.98
C GLY A 29 5.36 -4.25 16.08
N THR A 30 6.14 -4.77 15.12
CA THR A 30 6.91 -3.95 14.18
C THR A 30 6.00 -3.32 13.13
N TYR A 31 5.07 -4.10 12.57
CA TYR A 31 4.10 -3.63 11.59
C TYR A 31 2.69 -3.75 12.15
N VAL A 32 1.90 -2.69 12.01
CA VAL A 32 0.46 -2.73 12.26
C VAL A 32 -0.23 -2.63 10.90
N MET A 33 -0.93 -3.70 10.53
CA MET A 33 -1.57 -3.79 9.22
C MET A 33 -2.98 -3.23 9.27
N HIS A 34 -3.28 -2.33 8.34
CA HIS A 34 -4.61 -1.77 8.13
C HIS A 34 -5.08 -2.17 6.74
N PHE A 35 -6.36 -2.42 6.59
CA PHE A 35 -6.93 -2.88 5.33
C PHE A 35 -8.11 -2.01 4.92
N ALA A 36 -8.20 -1.70 3.64
CA ALA A 36 -9.35 -1.02 3.04
C ALA A 36 -9.78 -1.85 1.83
N ALA A 37 -11.08 -2.05 1.70
CA ALA A 37 -11.66 -2.85 0.62
C ALA A 37 -12.01 -2.03 -0.62
N SER A 38 -11.82 -0.72 -0.58
CA SER A 38 -12.13 0.18 -1.68
C SER A 38 -11.28 1.44 -1.58
N GLY A 39 -11.25 2.21 -2.68
CA GLY A 39 -10.58 3.50 -2.68
C GLY A 39 -11.24 4.49 -1.73
N GLU A 40 -12.56 4.50 -1.66
CA GLU A 40 -13.32 5.35 -0.76
C GLU A 40 -12.99 5.06 0.70
N GLU A 41 -12.95 3.79 1.07
CA GLU A 41 -12.60 3.36 2.42
C GLU A 41 -11.15 3.73 2.75
N ALA A 42 -10.25 3.59 1.79
CA ALA A 42 -8.86 4.00 1.96
C ALA A 42 -8.74 5.49 2.24
N LEU A 43 -9.48 6.33 1.50
CA LEU A 43 -9.47 7.78 1.69
C LEU A 43 -10.04 8.18 3.05
N GLU A 44 -11.06 7.49 3.54
CA GLU A 44 -11.59 7.72 4.88
C GLU A 44 -10.52 7.45 5.93
N GLN A 45 -9.79 6.34 5.80
CA GLN A 45 -8.71 6.01 6.73
C GLN A 45 -7.57 7.02 6.65
N LEU A 46 -7.20 7.45 5.44
CA LEU A 46 -6.11 8.41 5.25
C LEU A 46 -6.45 9.80 5.80
N ALA A 47 -7.72 10.19 5.73
CA ALA A 47 -8.20 11.46 6.28
C ALA A 47 -8.27 11.45 7.80
N GLY A 48 -8.37 10.26 8.39
CA GLY A 48 -8.39 10.07 9.83
C GLY A 48 -6.99 9.94 10.40
N GLU A 49 -6.94 9.58 11.68
CA GLU A 49 -5.67 9.36 12.35
C GLU A 49 -5.32 7.86 12.32
N ILE A 50 -4.19 7.53 11.71
CA ILE A 50 -3.68 6.15 11.67
C ILE A 50 -2.51 6.05 12.64
N LYS A 51 -2.65 5.17 13.63
CA LYS A 51 -1.62 4.94 14.66
C LYS A 51 -1.19 3.47 14.65
N PRO A 52 0.08 3.16 14.81
CA PRO A 52 1.22 4.10 14.78
C PRO A 52 1.39 4.77 13.42
N GLU A 53 2.42 5.57 13.25
CA GLU A 53 2.64 6.36 12.05
C GLU A 53 2.55 5.52 10.77
N LEU A 54 1.77 5.99 9.81
CA LEU A 54 1.63 5.36 8.50
C LEU A 54 2.87 5.66 7.66
N ILE A 55 3.53 4.60 7.14
CA ILE A 55 4.77 4.75 6.37
C ILE A 55 4.61 4.37 4.90
N VAL A 56 3.58 3.62 4.53
CA VAL A 56 3.37 3.22 3.14
C VAL A 56 1.92 2.80 2.91
N VAL A 57 1.43 3.10 1.71
CA VAL A 57 0.16 2.60 1.20
C VAL A 57 0.46 1.62 0.07
N LEU A 58 -0.10 0.42 0.15
CA LEU A 58 0.00 -0.60 -0.90
C LEU A 58 -1.39 -0.75 -1.51
N SER A 59 -1.54 -0.40 -2.79
CA SER A 59 -2.87 -0.42 -3.43
C SER A 59 -2.89 -1.24 -4.70
N ASP A 60 -3.89 -2.10 -4.82
CA ASP A 60 -4.20 -2.75 -6.08
C ASP A 60 -4.71 -1.69 -7.07
N ILE A 61 -4.39 -1.87 -8.35
CA ILE A 61 -4.87 -0.99 -9.41
C ILE A 61 -6.29 -1.36 -9.82
N ASN A 62 -6.54 -2.65 -9.99
CA ASN A 62 -7.81 -3.14 -10.54
C ASN A 62 -8.84 -3.40 -9.44
N MET A 63 -9.61 -2.38 -9.11
CA MET A 63 -10.70 -2.45 -8.15
C MET A 63 -11.98 -1.91 -8.77
N PRO A 64 -13.16 -2.48 -8.44
CA PRO A 64 -14.42 -1.93 -8.93
C PRO A 64 -14.68 -0.53 -8.34
N GLY A 65 -15.37 0.29 -9.09
CA GLY A 65 -15.60 1.69 -8.69
C GLY A 65 -14.32 2.50 -8.87
N MET A 66 -13.76 3.01 -7.78
CA MET A 66 -12.51 3.76 -7.83
C MET A 66 -11.35 2.79 -8.02
N THR A 67 -10.63 2.93 -9.13
CA THR A 67 -9.42 2.14 -9.39
C THR A 67 -8.24 2.67 -8.55
N GLY A 68 -7.17 1.88 -8.46
CA GLY A 68 -5.97 2.33 -7.78
C GLY A 68 -5.34 3.55 -8.43
N LEU A 69 -5.40 3.64 -9.77
CA LEU A 69 -4.87 4.81 -10.48
C LEU A 69 -5.68 6.08 -10.20
N GLU A 70 -6.98 5.93 -9.96
CA GLU A 70 -7.83 7.06 -9.56
C GLU A 70 -7.62 7.44 -8.10
N LEU A 71 -7.38 6.45 -7.24
CA LEU A 71 -7.08 6.66 -5.83
C LEU A 71 -5.77 7.42 -5.63
N LEU A 72 -4.77 7.12 -6.44
CA LEU A 72 -3.39 7.59 -6.27
C LEU A 72 -3.27 9.11 -6.08
N PRO A 73 -3.79 9.95 -6.99
CA PRO A 73 -3.67 11.40 -6.79
C PRO A 73 -4.43 11.90 -5.55
N LYS A 74 -5.53 11.25 -5.22
CA LYS A 74 -6.34 11.61 -4.04
C LYS A 74 -5.61 11.24 -2.75
N ALA A 75 -4.97 10.07 -2.72
CA ALA A 75 -4.16 9.65 -1.58
C ALA A 75 -2.97 10.58 -1.38
N LYS A 76 -2.29 10.95 -2.46
CA LYS A 76 -1.16 11.89 -2.42
C LYS A 76 -1.58 13.29 -1.97
N ALA A 77 -2.77 13.73 -2.35
CA ALA A 77 -3.30 15.02 -1.91
C ALA A 77 -3.64 15.00 -0.41
N THR A 78 -4.14 13.87 0.09
CA THR A 78 -4.51 13.71 1.50
C THR A 78 -3.27 13.55 2.40
N ARG A 79 -2.33 12.74 1.96
CA ARG A 79 -1.09 12.44 2.72
C ARG A 79 0.11 12.50 1.78
N PRO A 80 0.58 13.71 1.44
CA PRO A 80 1.67 13.87 0.46
C PRO A 80 3.02 13.31 0.91
N ASP A 81 3.21 13.12 2.21
CA ASP A 81 4.43 12.59 2.79
C ASP A 81 4.50 11.06 2.77
N VAL A 82 3.38 10.38 2.48
CA VAL A 82 3.32 8.92 2.52
C VAL A 82 3.49 8.34 1.12
N PRO A 83 4.48 7.45 0.91
CA PRO A 83 4.67 6.80 -0.38
C PRO A 83 3.53 5.83 -0.68
N VAL A 84 3.18 5.73 -1.96
CA VAL A 84 2.18 4.80 -2.46
C VAL A 84 2.84 3.84 -3.42
N ILE A 85 2.73 2.54 -3.14
CA ILE A 85 3.20 1.47 -4.02
C ILE A 85 1.97 0.85 -4.66
N MET A 86 1.95 0.85 -6.00
CA MET A 86 0.86 0.23 -6.76
C MET A 86 1.17 -1.23 -7.01
N ILE A 87 0.13 -2.06 -7.02
CA ILE A 87 0.24 -3.50 -7.26
C ILE A 87 -0.72 -3.86 -8.39
N THR A 88 -0.24 -4.60 -9.39
CA THR A 88 -1.06 -4.96 -10.54
C THR A 88 -0.75 -6.37 -11.03
N ALA A 89 -1.76 -7.02 -11.61
CA ALA A 89 -1.57 -8.27 -12.34
C ALA A 89 -1.00 -8.00 -13.74
N TYR A 90 -1.08 -6.75 -14.22
CA TYR A 90 -0.68 -6.37 -15.58
C TYR A 90 0.43 -5.33 -15.51
N GLY A 91 1.67 -5.81 -15.55
CA GLY A 91 2.84 -4.94 -15.47
C GLY A 91 3.30 -4.40 -16.82
N ASP A 92 2.38 -3.92 -17.67
CA ASP A 92 2.76 -3.35 -18.95
C ASP A 92 3.33 -1.92 -18.80
N ALA A 93 4.03 -1.46 -19.83
CA ALA A 93 4.69 -0.16 -19.83
C ALA A 93 3.71 1.01 -19.68
N ASP A 94 2.50 0.87 -20.21
CA ASP A 94 1.48 1.91 -20.13
C ASP A 94 0.97 2.09 -18.70
N THR A 95 0.67 0.97 -18.04
CA THR A 95 0.24 0.98 -16.64
C THR A 95 1.32 1.55 -15.73
N GLU A 96 2.57 1.14 -15.94
CA GLU A 96 3.71 1.65 -15.19
C GLU A 96 3.87 3.16 -15.35
N ARG A 97 3.78 3.64 -16.60
CA ARG A 97 3.88 5.07 -16.90
C ARG A 97 2.77 5.87 -16.20
N LYS A 98 1.54 5.38 -16.24
CA LYS A 98 0.39 6.04 -15.59
C LYS A 98 0.55 6.08 -14.09
N ALA A 99 1.01 4.99 -13.49
CA ALA A 99 1.23 4.92 -12.05
C ALA A 99 2.32 5.91 -11.62
N LEU A 100 3.45 5.91 -12.28
CA LEU A 100 4.55 6.82 -11.96
C LEU A 100 4.18 8.28 -12.21
N ALA A 101 3.47 8.57 -13.30
CA ALA A 101 2.99 9.93 -13.60
C ALA A 101 2.00 10.43 -12.55
N GLY A 102 1.22 9.54 -11.94
CA GLY A 102 0.29 9.87 -10.86
C GLY A 102 0.94 10.05 -9.51
N GLY A 103 2.23 9.77 -9.39
CA GLY A 103 2.98 9.95 -8.14
C GLY A 103 3.27 8.67 -7.37
N ALA A 104 3.06 7.49 -7.97
CA ALA A 104 3.42 6.23 -7.32
C ALA A 104 4.93 6.15 -7.14
N ASP A 105 5.34 5.66 -5.99
CA ASP A 105 6.75 5.49 -5.67
C ASP A 105 7.32 4.21 -6.28
N ALA A 106 6.46 3.23 -6.54
CA ALA A 106 6.85 1.99 -7.21
C ALA A 106 5.62 1.28 -7.76
N LEU A 107 5.85 0.35 -8.68
CA LEU A 107 4.84 -0.56 -9.19
C LEU A 107 5.36 -1.98 -9.04
N LEU A 108 4.56 -2.83 -8.38
CA LEU A 108 4.86 -4.24 -8.21
C LEU A 108 3.89 -5.07 -9.04
N THR A 109 4.37 -6.15 -9.62
CA THR A 109 3.55 -7.07 -10.42
C THR A 109 3.23 -8.31 -9.59
N LYS A 110 1.99 -8.78 -9.67
CA LYS A 110 1.59 -10.05 -9.04
C LYS A 110 2.20 -11.23 -9.80
N PRO A 111 2.59 -12.32 -9.12
CA PRO A 111 2.52 -12.53 -7.68
C PRO A 111 3.55 -11.70 -6.93
N ILE A 112 3.16 -11.20 -5.76
CA ILE A 112 4.01 -10.32 -4.97
C ILE A 112 5.20 -11.09 -4.40
N ASP A 113 6.40 -10.54 -4.58
CA ASP A 113 7.59 -11.01 -3.87
C ASP A 113 7.60 -10.33 -2.50
N PHE A 114 7.13 -11.05 -1.48
CA PHE A 114 6.98 -10.50 -0.13
C PHE A 114 8.32 -10.19 0.53
N ASP A 115 9.38 -10.90 0.18
CA ASP A 115 10.70 -10.62 0.71
C ASP A 115 11.24 -9.30 0.16
N ALA A 116 11.06 -9.06 -1.15
CA ALA A 116 11.44 -7.79 -1.76
C ALA A 116 10.61 -6.64 -1.18
N LEU A 117 9.32 -6.86 -0.96
CA LEU A 117 8.44 -5.86 -0.37
C LEU A 117 8.85 -5.54 1.07
N ARG A 118 9.15 -6.57 1.87
CA ARG A 118 9.64 -6.39 3.24
C ARG A 118 10.93 -5.57 3.27
N ASN A 119 11.86 -5.87 2.37
CA ASN A 119 13.11 -5.12 2.28
C ASN A 119 12.88 -3.66 1.93
N ARG A 120 11.93 -3.39 1.04
CA ARG A 120 11.56 -2.02 0.66
C ARG A 120 10.95 -1.26 1.83
N ILE A 121 10.08 -1.91 2.60
CA ILE A 121 9.48 -1.31 3.80
C ILE A 121 10.55 -1.04 4.85
N ASP A 122 11.43 -1.98 5.09
CA ASP A 122 12.50 -1.84 6.09
C ASP A 122 13.49 -0.74 5.69
N SER A 123 13.77 -0.59 4.40
CA SER A 123 14.60 0.52 3.89
C SER A 123 13.92 1.85 4.17
N ARG A 124 12.62 1.94 4.02
CA ARG A 124 11.86 3.15 4.32
C ARG A 124 11.92 3.48 5.81
N LEU A 125 11.82 2.47 6.67
CA LEU A 125 11.97 2.64 8.12
C LEU A 125 13.34 3.18 8.49
N ALA A 126 14.39 2.64 7.89
CA ALA A 126 15.76 3.08 8.14
C ALA A 126 15.95 4.53 7.72
N SER A 127 15.34 4.94 6.61
CA SER A 127 15.40 6.33 6.11
C SER A 127 14.63 7.30 6.99
N ALA A 128 13.55 6.83 7.64
CA ALA A 128 12.72 7.65 8.52
C ALA A 128 13.32 7.83 9.92
N ALA A 129 14.24 6.96 10.28
CA ALA A 129 14.95 7.04 11.58
C ALA A 129 16.07 8.15 11.59
#